data_b4e0c703fdb13ad1d7f42af2e9a4426b
#
_entry.id   b4e0c703fdb13ad1d7f42af2e9a4426b
#
_cell.length_a   1.000
_cell.length_b   1.000
_cell.length_c   1.000
_cell.angle_alpha   90.00
_cell.angle_beta   90.00
_cell.angle_gamma   90.00
#
_symmetry.space_group_name_H-M   'P 1'
#
loop_
_entity.id
_entity.type
_entity.pdbx_description
1 polymer ?
#
loop_
_entity_poly.entity_id
_entity_poly.type
_entity_poly.pdbx_seq_one_letter_code
_entity_poly.pdbx_strand_id
1 'polypeptide(L)'
;MTVAAHRLTRRRLLVAGGGGALGLAAAAGGGCGAASPRGDAVIPFEGARQAGIATPAQARLVFGSFDFLGAEAWELRELLRAWSDAARLLTAGKPVGTPAGAPLLPPQDTGEALGLPPSRLTLTIGLGSELFERDGADRLGLRARMPAGLRPLGPLPGDQLDPARSGGDLCVQACADDPQVAFHAVRNLLRIGRGKVELRWLQLGFDANTATTRAGDTPRNLMGFKDGTNNIKVDEADRLDRFVWLDDGEPQAWMRGGTFLVARRIRMLIETWDHSPLDEQQNVIGRYKVSGAPLTGRREHDVPDLDARAADGQPAIPLDAHIRLAAPRENGGLAILRRGYAYTDGIDPRTGLLDAGLFFIAFQRDPHAQFAALQRRLGTTDALTEYIQHTGNGLFAILPGARAGGYVGQTLLG
;
A
#
# COMPACT_ATOMS: atom_id res chain seq x y z
N MET A 1 28.39 -47.91 -36.16
CA MET A 1 28.62 -46.62 -36.85
C MET A 1 28.57 -45.51 -35.82
N THR A 2 29.75 -45.01 -35.49
CA THR A 2 30.02 -44.10 -34.41
C THR A 2 29.97 -42.66 -34.95
N VAL A 3 29.18 -41.77 -34.32
CA VAL A 3 29.25 -40.35 -34.65
C VAL A 3 29.73 -39.59 -33.42
N ALA A 4 30.82 -38.92 -33.62
CA ALA A 4 31.62 -38.16 -32.62
C ALA A 4 30.95 -36.85 -32.27
N ALA A 5 30.93 -36.51 -30.95
CA ALA A 5 30.56 -35.25 -30.40
C ALA A 5 31.69 -34.25 -30.47
N HIS A 6 31.52 -33.12 -31.13
CA HIS A 6 32.45 -31.97 -31.05
C HIS A 6 32.07 -31.05 -29.90
N ARG A 7 32.97 -30.97 -28.93
CA ARG A 7 33.00 -29.92 -27.89
C ARG A 7 33.71 -28.69 -28.45
N LEU A 8 33.01 -27.57 -28.49
CA LEU A 8 33.61 -26.24 -28.72
C LEU A 8 33.93 -25.56 -27.39
N THR A 9 35.22 -25.39 -27.15
CA THR A 9 35.79 -24.68 -26.01
C THR A 9 35.83 -23.17 -26.27
N ARG A 10 35.32 -22.39 -25.31
CA ARG A 10 35.47 -20.93 -25.21
C ARG A 10 36.91 -20.60 -24.83
N ARG A 11 37.74 -20.15 -25.76
CA ARG A 11 38.92 -19.30 -25.50
C ARG A 11 39.47 -18.74 -26.82
N ARG A 12 39.74 -17.43 -26.81
CA ARG A 12 40.46 -16.57 -27.80
C ARG A 12 39.59 -15.71 -28.67
N LEU A 13 39.48 -14.48 -28.21
CA LEU A 13 39.67 -13.27 -29.03
C LEU A 13 40.09 -12.13 -28.10
N LEU A 14 41.37 -11.91 -28.02
CA LEU A 14 42.00 -10.69 -27.56
C LEU A 14 43.09 -10.34 -28.59
N VAL A 15 43.21 -9.03 -28.86
CA VAL A 15 44.37 -8.33 -29.45
C VAL A 15 44.26 -8.01 -30.94
N ALA A 16 44.08 -6.74 -31.20
CA ALA A 16 44.84 -5.81 -31.99
C ALA A 16 43.95 -4.60 -32.31
N GLY A 17 44.25 -3.36 -32.11
CA GLY A 17 45.48 -2.63 -31.94
C GLY A 17 45.22 -1.24 -32.53
N GLY A 18 45.88 -0.23 -32.03
CA GLY A 18 46.22 0.94 -32.83
C GLY A 18 45.68 2.28 -32.29
N GLY A 19 46.56 3.02 -31.75
CA GLY A 19 46.62 4.32 -31.20
C GLY A 19 46.22 5.49 -32.09
N GLY A 20 45.93 6.61 -31.44
CA GLY A 20 45.74 7.92 -31.97
C GLY A 20 45.65 8.94 -30.85
N ALA A 21 46.59 9.86 -30.86
CA ALA A 21 46.92 10.77 -29.77
C ALA A 21 46.06 12.05 -29.71
N LEU A 22 45.98 12.56 -28.48
CA LEU A 22 45.96 13.97 -28.06
C LEU A 22 44.92 14.94 -28.63
N GLY A 23 44.02 15.42 -27.72
CA GLY A 23 43.29 16.66 -27.80
C GLY A 23 42.84 17.07 -26.42
N LEU A 24 43.64 17.84 -25.67
CA LEU A 24 43.20 18.57 -24.50
C LEU A 24 42.23 19.68 -24.90
N ALA A 25 40.98 19.55 -24.50
CA ALA A 25 40.07 20.66 -24.36
C ALA A 25 39.55 20.74 -22.96
N ALA A 26 40.05 21.68 -22.19
CA ALA A 26 39.51 22.09 -20.93
C ALA A 26 38.15 22.76 -21.16
N ALA A 27 37.07 22.09 -20.81
CA ALA A 27 35.75 22.67 -20.72
C ALA A 27 35.37 22.77 -19.27
N ALA A 28 35.02 23.98 -18.87
CA ALA A 28 34.62 24.41 -17.54
C ALA A 28 33.52 23.53 -16.94
N GLY A 29 33.69 23.24 -15.63
CA GLY A 29 32.75 22.46 -14.83
C GLY A 29 31.36 23.06 -14.77
N GLY A 30 30.43 22.44 -15.44
CA GLY A 30 29.02 22.41 -15.06
C GLY A 30 28.83 21.14 -14.27
N GLY A 31 28.68 21.25 -12.93
CA GLY A 31 28.33 20.14 -12.08
C GLY A 31 26.96 19.59 -12.47
N CYS A 32 26.91 18.56 -13.31
CA CYS A 32 25.76 17.66 -13.36
C CYS A 32 25.70 16.97 -12.01
N GLY A 33 24.85 17.51 -11.11
CA GLY A 33 24.43 16.76 -9.94
C GLY A 33 23.80 15.46 -10.46
N ALA A 34 24.52 14.37 -10.36
CA ALA A 34 23.98 13.04 -10.60
C ALA A 34 22.80 12.90 -9.61
N ALA A 35 21.58 12.81 -10.16
CA ALA A 35 20.42 12.46 -9.37
C ALA A 35 20.77 11.16 -8.64
N SER A 36 20.79 11.20 -7.32
CA SER A 36 21.03 10.01 -6.50
C SER A 36 20.10 8.91 -6.99
N PRO A 37 20.56 7.66 -7.14
CA PRO A 37 19.69 6.55 -7.49
C PRO A 37 18.48 6.57 -6.56
N ARG A 38 17.28 6.31 -7.07
CA ARG A 38 16.04 6.33 -6.25
C ARG A 38 16.16 5.52 -4.96
N GLY A 39 16.97 4.45 -4.96
CA GLY A 39 17.23 3.58 -3.81
C GLY A 39 17.90 4.27 -2.62
N ASP A 40 18.69 5.32 -2.83
CA ASP A 40 19.45 6.01 -1.77
C ASP A 40 18.61 7.05 -1.00
N ALA A 41 17.41 7.36 -1.48
CA ALA A 41 16.57 8.37 -0.86
C ALA A 41 16.01 7.91 0.49
N VAL A 42 16.24 8.69 1.52
CA VAL A 42 15.67 8.52 2.85
C VAL A 42 14.36 9.29 2.94
N ILE A 43 13.29 8.64 3.41
CA ILE A 43 12.05 9.29 3.80
C ILE A 43 12.04 9.32 5.33
N PRO A 44 12.07 10.51 5.97
CA PRO A 44 12.09 10.60 7.42
C PRO A 44 10.87 9.93 8.06
N PHE A 45 11.09 9.17 9.14
CA PHE A 45 10.01 8.61 9.94
C PHE A 45 9.26 9.69 10.71
N GLU A 46 9.97 10.69 11.19
CA GLU A 46 9.43 11.78 11.98
C GLU A 46 8.74 12.83 11.11
N GLY A 47 7.65 13.40 11.61
CA GLY A 47 6.87 14.43 10.92
C GLY A 47 5.56 14.73 11.62
N ALA A 48 4.82 15.73 11.17
CA ALA A 48 3.48 16.01 11.68
C ALA A 48 2.49 14.88 11.37
N ARG A 49 2.69 14.21 10.25
CA ARG A 49 1.89 13.09 9.74
C ARG A 49 2.82 11.92 9.44
N GLN A 50 2.34 10.68 9.60
CA GLN A 50 3.16 9.52 9.29
C GLN A 50 3.45 9.45 7.79
N ALA A 51 4.70 9.14 7.44
CA ALA A 51 5.08 8.81 6.06
C ALA A 51 4.39 7.51 5.59
N GLY A 52 4.25 7.34 4.27
CA GLY A 52 3.57 6.18 3.68
C GLY A 52 2.07 6.40 3.42
N ILE A 53 1.50 7.55 3.79
CA ILE A 53 0.11 7.93 3.53
C ILE A 53 0.06 8.77 2.24
N ALA A 54 0.39 10.05 2.31
CA ALA A 54 0.48 10.97 1.18
C ALA A 54 1.91 11.04 0.59
N THR A 55 2.67 9.97 0.72
CA THR A 55 4.01 9.81 0.12
C THR A 55 3.85 9.17 -1.26
N PRO A 56 4.60 9.57 -2.30
CA PRO A 56 4.58 8.88 -3.58
C PRO A 56 4.83 7.38 -3.40
N ALA A 57 4.01 6.55 -4.05
CA ALA A 57 4.04 5.11 -3.85
C ALA A 57 5.42 4.51 -4.19
N GLN A 58 5.86 3.57 -3.38
CA GLN A 58 7.02 2.71 -3.61
C GLN A 58 6.58 1.41 -4.30
N ALA A 59 7.54 0.67 -4.88
CA ALA A 59 7.27 -0.50 -5.70
C ALA A 59 6.80 -1.72 -4.90
N ARG A 60 7.06 -1.80 -3.59
CA ARG A 60 6.81 -2.98 -2.76
C ARG A 60 6.09 -2.60 -1.48
N LEU A 61 5.26 -3.53 -1.03
CA LEU A 61 4.52 -3.46 0.22
C LEU A 61 4.74 -4.73 1.03
N VAL A 62 4.92 -4.55 2.34
CA VAL A 62 4.68 -5.59 3.35
C VAL A 62 3.73 -5.00 4.38
N PHE A 63 2.51 -5.53 4.44
CA PHE A 63 1.50 -5.11 5.41
C PHE A 63 1.34 -6.21 6.46
N GLY A 64 1.65 -5.91 7.71
CA GLY A 64 1.44 -6.80 8.84
C GLY A 64 0.29 -6.33 9.73
N SER A 65 -0.58 -7.24 10.11
CA SER A 65 -1.56 -7.03 11.18
C SER A 65 -1.20 -7.91 12.36
N PHE A 66 -1.33 -7.37 13.57
CA PHE A 66 -0.85 -8.00 14.79
C PHE A 66 -1.93 -8.00 15.87
N ASP A 67 -1.92 -9.05 16.70
CA ASP A 67 -2.66 -9.11 17.95
C ASP A 67 -1.76 -8.66 19.10
N PHE A 68 -2.25 -7.76 19.94
CA PHE A 68 -1.54 -7.27 21.12
C PHE A 68 -1.84 -8.17 22.32
N LEU A 69 -0.77 -8.72 22.94
CA LEU A 69 -0.85 -9.68 24.01
C LEU A 69 -0.83 -9.04 25.41
N GLY A 70 -0.41 -7.77 25.52
CA GLY A 70 -0.33 -7.05 26.78
C GLY A 70 -1.71 -6.80 27.39
N ALA A 71 -1.73 -6.62 28.71
CA ALA A 71 -2.93 -6.37 29.50
C ALA A 71 -3.07 -4.90 29.90
N GLU A 72 -2.00 -4.09 29.77
CA GLU A 72 -1.92 -2.75 30.30
C GLU A 72 -1.51 -1.73 29.21
N ALA A 73 -2.04 -0.51 29.28
CA ALA A 73 -1.73 0.56 28.32
C ALA A 73 -0.25 0.96 28.32
N TRP A 74 0.46 0.82 29.43
CA TRP A 74 1.90 1.12 29.49
C TRP A 74 2.74 0.14 28.66
N GLU A 75 2.32 -1.13 28.54
CA GLU A 75 2.99 -2.12 27.70
C GLU A 75 2.86 -1.77 26.22
N LEU A 76 1.67 -1.28 25.81
CA LEU A 76 1.45 -0.74 24.46
C LEU A 76 2.33 0.50 24.20
N ARG A 77 2.46 1.39 25.18
CA ARG A 77 3.35 2.56 25.09
C ARG A 77 4.80 2.15 24.88
N GLU A 78 5.31 1.21 25.66
CA GLU A 78 6.67 0.70 25.50
C GLU A 78 6.91 0.06 24.13
N LEU A 79 5.94 -0.73 23.64
CA LEU A 79 6.00 -1.33 22.31
C LEU A 79 6.10 -0.25 21.23
N LEU A 80 5.20 0.74 21.24
CA LEU A 80 5.17 1.80 20.24
C LEU A 80 6.42 2.70 20.30
N ARG A 81 7.00 2.92 21.47
CA ARG A 81 8.30 3.58 21.62
C ARG A 81 9.41 2.77 20.95
N ALA A 82 9.52 1.49 21.28
CA ALA A 82 10.54 0.61 20.71
C ALA A 82 10.39 0.47 19.19
N TRP A 83 9.16 0.38 18.69
CA TRP A 83 8.88 0.37 17.26
C TRP A 83 9.26 1.71 16.58
N SER A 84 8.98 2.84 17.22
CA SER A 84 9.36 4.16 16.69
C SER A 84 10.86 4.36 16.64
N ASP A 85 11.58 3.90 17.68
CA ASP A 85 13.04 3.96 17.71
C ASP A 85 13.66 3.08 16.61
N ALA A 86 13.14 1.87 16.41
CA ALA A 86 13.54 1.00 15.32
C ALA A 86 13.21 1.62 13.94
N ALA A 87 12.02 2.20 13.79
CA ALA A 87 11.57 2.80 12.54
C ALA A 87 12.48 3.96 12.08
N ARG A 88 12.99 4.78 13.00
CA ARG A 88 13.97 5.84 12.69
C ARG A 88 15.24 5.28 12.07
N LEU A 89 15.74 4.16 12.60
CA LEU A 89 16.94 3.52 12.09
C LEU A 89 16.67 2.86 10.73
N LEU A 90 15.60 2.08 10.64
CA LEU A 90 15.23 1.33 9.44
C LEU A 90 14.96 2.25 8.24
N THR A 91 14.21 3.35 8.43
CA THR A 91 13.94 4.30 7.35
C THR A 91 15.18 5.08 6.90
N ALA A 92 16.19 5.18 7.78
CA ALA A 92 17.50 5.74 7.46
C ALA A 92 18.48 4.70 6.85
N GLY A 93 18.01 3.46 6.57
CA GLY A 93 18.87 2.38 6.05
C GLY A 93 19.88 1.85 7.05
N LYS A 94 19.60 2.01 8.36
CA LYS A 94 20.50 1.57 9.44
C LYS A 94 19.95 0.33 10.14
N PRO A 95 20.83 -0.59 10.61
CA PRO A 95 20.40 -1.74 11.38
C PRO A 95 19.80 -1.33 12.73
N VAL A 96 18.90 -2.16 13.25
CA VAL A 96 18.28 -1.99 14.57
C VAL A 96 19.16 -2.64 15.63
N GLY A 97 20.18 -1.94 16.06
CA GLY A 97 21.17 -2.46 16.99
C GLY A 97 22.32 -3.18 16.28
N THR A 98 23.04 -4.04 16.99
CA THR A 98 24.25 -4.70 16.48
C THR A 98 23.88 -5.97 15.71
N PRO A 99 24.16 -6.06 14.39
CA PRO A 99 23.93 -7.28 13.60
C PRO A 99 24.86 -8.43 13.99
N ALA A 100 26.06 -8.11 14.48
CA ALA A 100 27.03 -9.04 15.01
C ALA A 100 27.17 -8.82 16.52
N GLY A 101 26.59 -9.71 17.31
CA GLY A 101 26.68 -9.69 18.78
C GLY A 101 27.62 -10.75 19.31
N ALA A 102 27.53 -11.01 20.62
CA ALA A 102 28.24 -12.13 21.23
C ALA A 102 27.78 -13.45 20.58
N PRO A 103 28.69 -14.40 20.29
CA PRO A 103 28.37 -15.62 19.52
C PRO A 103 27.26 -16.49 20.12
N LEU A 104 27.04 -16.39 21.41
CA LEU A 104 26.02 -17.18 22.13
C LEU A 104 24.69 -16.44 22.32
N LEU A 105 24.55 -15.20 21.81
CA LEU A 105 23.32 -14.42 21.89
C LEU A 105 22.73 -14.20 20.50
N PRO A 106 21.38 -14.15 20.38
CA PRO A 106 20.74 -13.76 19.13
C PRO A 106 21.18 -12.35 18.71
N PRO A 107 21.39 -12.08 17.40
CA PRO A 107 21.71 -10.75 16.92
C PRO A 107 20.55 -9.78 17.20
N GLN A 108 20.88 -8.50 17.37
CA GLN A 108 19.87 -7.45 17.61
C GLN A 108 19.18 -7.01 16.32
N ASP A 109 19.78 -7.28 15.17
CA ASP A 109 19.18 -7.06 13.84
C ASP A 109 19.12 -8.39 13.10
N THR A 110 18.09 -8.60 12.28
CA THR A 110 17.90 -9.85 11.53
C THR A 110 18.81 -9.98 10.33
N GLY A 111 19.46 -8.88 9.89
CA GLY A 111 20.61 -8.83 8.98
C GLY A 111 20.32 -8.93 7.48
N GLU A 112 19.07 -9.23 7.06
CA GLU A 112 18.77 -9.46 5.64
C GLU A 112 18.87 -8.22 4.75
N ALA A 113 18.80 -7.01 5.33
CA ALA A 113 18.97 -5.76 4.60
C ALA A 113 20.37 -5.12 4.76
N LEU A 114 21.33 -5.84 5.35
CA LEU A 114 22.70 -5.32 5.48
C LEU A 114 23.32 -5.06 4.11
N GLY A 115 23.83 -3.84 3.93
CA GLY A 115 24.41 -3.39 2.66
C GLY A 115 23.41 -2.93 1.61
N LEU A 116 22.10 -3.01 1.88
CA LEU A 116 21.08 -2.41 1.03
C LEU A 116 20.87 -0.92 1.38
N PRO A 117 20.55 -0.09 0.38
CA PRO A 117 20.21 1.31 0.62
C PRO A 117 18.85 1.45 1.32
N PRO A 118 18.47 2.65 1.82
CA PRO A 118 17.19 2.91 2.49
C PRO A 118 15.96 2.59 1.64
N SER A 119 16.07 2.55 0.34
CA SER A 119 15.04 2.18 -0.64
C SER A 119 13.72 2.94 -0.48
N ARG A 120 13.79 4.20 -0.04
CA ARG A 120 12.62 5.05 0.27
C ARG A 120 11.67 4.39 1.28
N LEU A 121 12.15 3.57 2.20
CA LEU A 121 11.33 2.87 3.18
C LEU A 121 10.47 3.86 3.96
N THR A 122 9.18 3.55 4.06
CA THR A 122 8.23 4.19 4.98
C THR A 122 7.59 3.14 5.87
N LEU A 123 7.37 3.51 7.13
CA LEU A 123 6.68 2.69 8.11
C LEU A 123 5.50 3.49 8.65
N THR A 124 4.29 2.99 8.44
CA THR A 124 3.04 3.57 8.95
C THR A 124 2.43 2.62 9.96
N ILE A 125 2.17 3.11 11.17
CA ILE A 125 1.66 2.31 12.30
C ILE A 125 0.23 2.73 12.58
N GLY A 126 -0.68 1.74 12.75
CA GLY A 126 -2.09 1.97 13.06
C GLY A 126 -2.60 1.11 14.20
N LEU A 127 -3.69 1.56 14.81
CA LEU A 127 -4.38 0.90 15.93
C LEU A 127 -5.76 0.43 15.47
N GLY A 128 -6.08 -0.85 15.71
CA GLY A 128 -7.39 -1.44 15.45
C GLY A 128 -8.37 -1.21 16.59
N SER A 129 -9.66 -1.44 16.32
CA SER A 129 -10.74 -1.22 17.30
C SER A 129 -10.65 -2.17 18.52
N GLU A 130 -10.10 -3.37 18.34
CA GLU A 130 -10.02 -4.38 19.40
C GLU A 130 -9.02 -4.01 20.52
N LEU A 131 -8.11 -3.03 20.29
CA LEU A 131 -7.31 -2.42 21.36
C LEU A 131 -8.14 -1.60 22.34
N PHE A 132 -9.22 -0.99 21.87
CA PHE A 132 -10.09 -0.14 22.66
C PHE A 132 -11.20 -0.95 23.33
N GLU A 133 -11.78 -1.89 22.59
CA GLU A 133 -12.83 -2.76 23.06
C GLU A 133 -12.81 -4.10 22.31
N ARG A 134 -12.71 -5.21 23.05
CA ARG A 134 -12.82 -6.57 22.52
C ARG A 134 -13.85 -7.34 23.31
N ASP A 135 -14.85 -7.92 22.62
CA ASP A 135 -15.94 -8.71 23.24
C ASP A 135 -16.66 -7.97 24.37
N GLY A 136 -16.83 -6.64 24.24
CA GLY A 136 -17.43 -5.79 25.25
C GLY A 136 -16.52 -5.44 26.43
N ALA A 137 -15.26 -5.91 26.46
CA ALA A 137 -14.31 -5.61 27.52
C ALA A 137 -13.35 -4.47 27.12
N ASP A 138 -13.14 -3.53 28.05
CA ASP A 138 -12.10 -2.50 27.98
C ASP A 138 -10.80 -3.04 28.57
N ARG A 139 -9.97 -3.66 27.72
CA ARG A 139 -8.75 -4.34 28.17
C ARG A 139 -7.65 -3.40 28.66
N LEU A 140 -7.58 -2.20 28.11
CA LEU A 140 -6.47 -1.27 28.32
C LEU A 140 -6.90 0.06 28.96
N GLY A 141 -8.19 0.19 29.38
CA GLY A 141 -8.74 1.45 29.87
C GLY A 141 -8.86 2.53 28.78
N LEU A 142 -8.94 2.12 27.51
CA LEU A 142 -8.93 3.04 26.37
C LEU A 142 -10.28 3.18 25.65
N ARG A 143 -11.32 2.44 26.06
CA ARG A 143 -12.64 2.45 25.39
C ARG A 143 -13.20 3.86 25.19
N ALA A 144 -13.14 4.71 26.22
CA ALA A 144 -13.65 6.09 26.15
C ALA A 144 -12.86 6.97 25.15
N ARG A 145 -11.69 6.51 24.72
CA ARG A 145 -10.81 7.20 23.77
C ARG A 145 -10.95 6.66 22.34
N MET A 146 -11.79 5.66 22.09
CA MET A 146 -12.00 5.11 20.76
C MET A 146 -12.67 6.15 19.85
N PRO A 147 -12.05 6.51 18.69
CA PRO A 147 -12.67 7.45 17.76
C PRO A 147 -13.84 6.80 17.03
N ALA A 148 -14.86 7.59 16.72
CA ALA A 148 -16.08 7.09 16.08
C ALA A 148 -15.82 6.38 14.74
N GLY A 149 -14.87 6.88 13.95
CA GLY A 149 -14.47 6.28 12.68
C GLY A 149 -13.84 4.90 12.78
N LEU A 150 -13.38 4.48 13.98
CA LEU A 150 -12.78 3.17 14.20
C LEU A 150 -13.80 2.07 14.56
N ARG A 151 -15.07 2.44 14.74
CA ARG A 151 -16.13 1.43 14.95
C ARG A 151 -16.20 0.47 13.77
N PRO A 152 -16.53 -0.82 14.00
CA PRO A 152 -16.67 -1.79 12.91
C PRO A 152 -17.62 -1.29 11.81
N LEU A 153 -17.25 -1.46 10.55
CA LEU A 153 -18.06 -1.03 9.39
C LEU A 153 -19.31 -1.90 9.20
N GLY A 154 -19.39 -3.03 9.89
CA GLY A 154 -20.40 -4.05 9.69
C GLY A 154 -20.19 -4.83 8.38
N PRO A 155 -21.07 -5.77 8.05
CA PRO A 155 -21.02 -6.50 6.80
C PRO A 155 -21.26 -5.56 5.61
N LEU A 156 -20.44 -5.71 4.57
CA LEU A 156 -20.56 -4.97 3.32
C LEU A 156 -20.96 -5.93 2.19
N PRO A 157 -21.74 -5.47 1.20
CA PRO A 157 -22.10 -6.32 0.07
C PRO A 157 -20.85 -6.84 -0.66
N GLY A 158 -20.86 -8.12 -1.07
CA GLY A 158 -19.74 -8.78 -1.73
C GLY A 158 -18.66 -9.32 -0.78
N ASP A 159 -18.84 -9.19 0.56
CA ASP A 159 -17.92 -9.72 1.54
C ASP A 159 -17.96 -11.25 1.59
N GLN A 160 -16.77 -11.87 1.46
CA GLN A 160 -16.50 -13.29 1.66
C GLN A 160 -15.25 -13.41 2.54
N LEU A 161 -15.28 -12.70 3.67
CA LEU A 161 -14.11 -12.46 4.51
C LEU A 161 -13.63 -13.75 5.19
N ASP A 162 -12.33 -13.99 5.11
CA ASP A 162 -11.62 -14.98 5.90
C ASP A 162 -11.19 -14.33 7.24
N PRO A 163 -11.65 -14.83 8.38
CA PRO A 163 -11.23 -14.33 9.69
C PRO A 163 -9.70 -14.38 9.89
N ALA A 164 -9.02 -15.37 9.30
CA ALA A 164 -7.57 -15.50 9.39
C ALA A 164 -6.82 -14.40 8.60
N ARG A 165 -7.53 -13.63 7.76
CA ARG A 165 -6.98 -12.53 6.96
C ARG A 165 -7.69 -11.19 7.26
N SER A 166 -8.28 -11.08 8.46
CA SER A 166 -9.11 -9.93 8.82
C SER A 166 -8.81 -9.43 10.24
N GLY A 167 -9.04 -8.13 10.46
CA GLY A 167 -8.91 -7.48 11.75
C GLY A 167 -7.46 -7.35 12.24
N GLY A 168 -7.32 -7.18 13.53
CA GLY A 168 -6.07 -7.05 14.28
C GLY A 168 -6.05 -5.80 15.17
N ASP A 169 -5.25 -5.87 16.24
CA ASP A 169 -5.08 -4.79 17.21
C ASP A 169 -4.16 -3.68 16.71
N LEU A 170 -3.15 -4.05 15.93
CA LEU A 170 -2.15 -3.15 15.37
C LEU A 170 -1.95 -3.46 13.90
N CYS A 171 -1.55 -2.46 13.12
CA CYS A 171 -1.00 -2.71 11.79
C CYS A 171 0.30 -1.95 11.57
N VAL A 172 1.12 -2.52 10.68
CA VAL A 172 2.31 -1.87 10.12
C VAL A 172 2.23 -1.96 8.60
N GLN A 173 2.22 -0.82 7.94
CA GLN A 173 2.39 -0.72 6.49
C GLN A 173 3.85 -0.34 6.21
N ALA A 174 4.65 -1.27 5.71
CA ALA A 174 6.01 -1.03 5.24
C ALA A 174 6.02 -0.97 3.72
N CYS A 175 6.38 0.20 3.16
CA CYS A 175 6.53 0.37 1.73
C CYS A 175 7.98 0.74 1.41
N ALA A 176 8.58 0.10 0.41
CA ALA A 176 9.94 0.38 -0.07
C ALA A 176 10.06 0.10 -1.58
N ASP A 177 11.12 0.57 -2.22
CA ASP A 177 11.41 0.19 -3.61
C ASP A 177 12.07 -1.19 -3.70
N ASP A 178 12.61 -1.71 -2.60
CA ASP A 178 13.20 -3.04 -2.47
C ASP A 178 12.32 -3.93 -1.56
N PRO A 179 11.96 -5.17 -1.99
CA PRO A 179 11.11 -6.06 -1.22
C PRO A 179 11.78 -6.57 0.07
N GLN A 180 13.11 -6.76 0.04
CA GLN A 180 13.87 -7.27 1.18
C GLN A 180 13.95 -6.22 2.28
N VAL A 181 14.10 -4.93 1.92
CA VAL A 181 14.06 -3.81 2.86
C VAL A 181 12.70 -3.68 3.54
N ALA A 182 11.59 -3.80 2.78
CA ALA A 182 10.25 -3.76 3.35
C ALA A 182 9.98 -4.93 4.30
N PHE A 183 10.39 -6.15 3.92
CA PHE A 183 10.23 -7.35 4.75
C PHE A 183 11.10 -7.29 6.01
N HIS A 184 12.37 -6.89 5.87
CA HIS A 184 13.30 -6.68 6.98
C HIS A 184 12.72 -5.76 8.05
N ALA A 185 12.10 -4.66 7.63
CA ALA A 185 11.49 -3.72 8.54
C ALA A 185 10.39 -4.37 9.40
N VAL A 186 9.42 -5.04 8.77
CA VAL A 186 8.31 -5.71 9.50
C VAL A 186 8.84 -6.84 10.39
N ARG A 187 9.80 -7.63 9.90
CA ARG A 187 10.42 -8.72 10.66
C ARG A 187 11.14 -8.22 11.92
N ASN A 188 11.86 -7.11 11.84
CA ASN A 188 12.51 -6.52 13.03
C ASN A 188 11.49 -5.96 14.02
N LEU A 189 10.42 -5.30 13.56
CA LEU A 189 9.35 -4.84 14.46
C LEU A 189 8.67 -6.02 15.17
N LEU A 190 8.38 -7.12 14.46
CA LEU A 190 7.85 -8.36 15.07
C LEU A 190 8.82 -8.94 16.11
N ARG A 191 10.13 -9.00 15.77
CA ARG A 191 11.16 -9.47 16.71
C ARG A 191 11.25 -8.62 17.98
N ILE A 192 11.22 -7.29 17.84
CA ILE A 192 11.22 -6.32 18.95
C ILE A 192 9.96 -6.51 19.82
N GLY A 193 8.82 -6.76 19.17
CA GLY A 193 7.55 -6.99 19.84
C GLY A 193 7.36 -8.40 20.43
N ARG A 194 8.37 -9.28 20.41
CA ARG A 194 8.26 -10.65 20.93
C ARG A 194 7.71 -10.67 22.37
N GLY A 195 6.67 -11.46 22.59
CA GLY A 195 5.95 -11.57 23.88
C GLY A 195 4.96 -10.42 24.13
N LYS A 196 4.92 -9.40 23.29
CA LYS A 196 3.95 -8.29 23.35
C LYS A 196 2.98 -8.29 22.16
N VAL A 197 3.38 -8.85 21.01
CA VAL A 197 2.52 -9.02 19.84
C VAL A 197 2.74 -10.37 19.18
N GLU A 198 1.69 -10.84 18.50
CA GLU A 198 1.73 -11.95 17.56
C GLU A 198 1.28 -11.46 16.19
N LEU A 199 1.88 -12.02 15.13
CA LEU A 199 1.48 -11.73 13.76
C LEU A 199 0.16 -12.46 13.48
N ARG A 200 -0.91 -11.70 13.23
CA ARG A 200 -2.22 -12.25 12.88
C ARG A 200 -2.28 -12.64 11.41
N TRP A 201 -1.90 -11.73 10.54
CA TRP A 201 -1.75 -11.97 9.10
C TRP A 201 -0.76 -11.00 8.46
N LEU A 202 -0.24 -11.42 7.31
CA LEU A 202 0.71 -10.66 6.52
C LEU A 202 0.24 -10.64 5.06
N GLN A 203 0.39 -9.51 4.38
CA GLN A 203 0.18 -9.40 2.94
C GLN A 203 1.38 -8.74 2.28
N LEU A 204 1.96 -9.43 1.31
CA LEU A 204 2.96 -8.87 0.41
C LEU A 204 2.26 -8.24 -0.80
N GLY A 205 2.82 -7.15 -1.30
CA GLY A 205 2.29 -6.47 -2.47
C GLY A 205 3.37 -5.88 -3.35
N PHE A 206 3.02 -5.70 -4.62
CA PHE A 206 3.88 -5.07 -5.61
C PHE A 206 3.06 -4.09 -6.47
N ASP A 207 3.71 -3.04 -6.95
CA ASP A 207 3.12 -2.07 -7.85
C ASP A 207 3.99 -1.92 -9.11
N ALA A 208 3.39 -1.48 -10.19
CA ALA A 208 4.08 -1.17 -11.43
C ALA A 208 5.00 0.07 -11.34
N ASN A 209 5.01 0.79 -10.23
CA ASN A 209 5.94 1.88 -9.95
C ASN A 209 7.39 1.39 -9.75
N THR A 210 7.92 0.77 -10.78
CA THR A 210 9.32 0.30 -10.81
C THR A 210 10.24 1.36 -11.42
N ALA A 211 11.55 1.15 -11.34
CA ALA A 211 12.54 2.01 -12.01
C ALA A 211 12.32 2.10 -13.54
N THR A 212 11.56 1.18 -14.12
CA THR A 212 11.25 1.11 -15.56
C THR A 212 9.94 1.81 -15.93
N THR A 213 9.09 2.18 -14.96
CA THR A 213 7.85 2.92 -15.22
C THR A 213 8.17 4.40 -15.50
N ARG A 214 7.62 4.95 -16.56
CA ARG A 214 7.78 6.37 -16.87
C ARG A 214 7.13 7.22 -15.78
N ALA A 215 7.79 8.29 -15.39
CA ALA A 215 7.22 9.23 -14.42
C ALA A 215 5.88 9.77 -14.95
N GLY A 216 4.84 9.66 -14.12
CA GLY A 216 3.48 10.12 -14.47
C GLY A 216 2.56 9.08 -15.10
N ASP A 217 3.06 7.87 -15.42
CA ASP A 217 2.18 6.80 -15.91
C ASP A 217 1.35 6.21 -14.74
N THR A 218 0.06 6.05 -14.98
CA THR A 218 -0.82 5.33 -14.05
C THR A 218 -0.56 3.83 -14.16
N PRO A 219 -0.28 3.13 -13.04
CA PRO A 219 -0.05 1.70 -13.03
C PRO A 219 -1.30 0.91 -13.46
N ARG A 220 -1.08 -0.36 -13.85
CA ARG A 220 -2.18 -1.28 -14.18
C ARG A 220 -2.34 -2.30 -13.08
N ASN A 221 -3.59 -2.61 -12.76
CA ASN A 221 -3.94 -3.75 -11.92
C ASN A 221 -3.83 -5.08 -12.70
N LEU A 222 -4.05 -6.21 -12.03
CA LEU A 222 -3.91 -7.54 -12.65
C LEU A 222 -4.99 -7.86 -13.70
N MET A 223 -6.07 -7.06 -13.79
CA MET A 223 -7.06 -7.15 -14.86
C MET A 223 -6.63 -6.38 -16.12
N GLY A 224 -5.45 -5.75 -16.09
CA GLY A 224 -4.84 -5.03 -17.22
C GLY A 224 -5.31 -3.59 -17.39
N PHE A 225 -6.18 -3.07 -16.52
CA PHE A 225 -6.67 -1.70 -16.60
C PHE A 225 -5.83 -0.73 -15.75
N LYS A 226 -5.75 0.52 -16.18
CA LYS A 226 -5.10 1.58 -15.41
C LYS A 226 -5.88 1.83 -14.11
N ASP A 227 -5.18 1.78 -12.98
CA ASP A 227 -5.75 1.93 -11.65
C ASP A 227 -5.06 3.05 -10.88
N GLY A 228 -5.80 4.12 -10.60
CA GLY A 228 -5.25 5.31 -9.95
C GLY A 228 -5.52 6.62 -10.69
N THR A 229 -6.07 6.60 -11.92
CA THR A 229 -6.29 7.78 -12.77
C THR A 229 -7.01 8.93 -12.05
N ASN A 230 -8.01 8.64 -11.23
CA ASN A 230 -8.79 9.64 -10.46
C ASN A 230 -8.51 9.59 -8.95
N ASN A 231 -7.30 9.19 -8.55
CA ASN A 231 -6.90 9.21 -7.15
C ASN A 231 -6.59 10.64 -6.67
N ILE A 232 -6.63 10.85 -5.35
CA ILE A 232 -6.09 12.08 -4.74
C ILE A 232 -4.57 12.04 -4.91
N LYS A 233 -3.98 13.11 -5.42
CA LYS A 233 -2.54 13.22 -5.60
C LYS A 233 -1.87 13.83 -4.38
N VAL A 234 -0.59 13.53 -4.19
CA VAL A 234 0.18 13.97 -3.02
C VAL A 234 0.37 15.49 -2.95
N ASP A 235 0.27 16.18 -4.08
CA ASP A 235 0.38 17.64 -4.23
C ASP A 235 -0.99 18.37 -4.16
N GLU A 236 -2.11 17.64 -4.07
CA GLU A 236 -3.45 18.21 -3.89
C GLU A 236 -3.77 18.46 -2.41
N ALA A 237 -3.09 19.42 -1.78
CA ALA A 237 -3.18 19.69 -0.33
C ALA A 237 -4.63 19.89 0.14
N ASP A 238 -5.43 20.70 -0.58
CA ASP A 238 -6.83 20.98 -0.23
C ASP A 238 -7.70 19.71 -0.23
N ARG A 239 -7.44 18.79 -1.17
CA ARG A 239 -8.16 17.50 -1.20
C ARG A 239 -7.70 16.56 -0.10
N LEU A 240 -6.40 16.55 0.22
CA LEU A 240 -5.88 15.79 1.35
C LEU A 240 -6.47 16.29 2.67
N ASP A 241 -6.52 17.60 2.89
CA ASP A 241 -7.10 18.18 4.11
C ASP A 241 -8.62 17.94 4.16
N ARG A 242 -9.32 18.00 3.05
CA ARG A 242 -10.77 17.78 3.00
C ARG A 242 -11.16 16.31 3.22
N PHE A 243 -10.41 15.35 2.69
CA PHE A 243 -10.87 13.96 2.58
C PHE A 243 -10.04 12.96 3.39
N VAL A 244 -8.82 13.32 3.79
CA VAL A 244 -7.86 12.37 4.39
C VAL A 244 -7.53 12.70 5.83
N TRP A 245 -7.09 13.93 6.10
CA TRP A 245 -6.56 14.28 7.41
C TRP A 245 -7.66 14.70 8.39
N LEU A 246 -7.55 14.21 9.63
CA LEU A 246 -8.36 14.66 10.75
C LEU A 246 -7.86 16.02 11.25
N ASP A 247 -8.78 16.95 11.41
CA ASP A 247 -8.50 18.33 11.87
C ASP A 247 -8.97 18.56 13.32
N ASP A 248 -9.05 19.82 13.72
CA ASP A 248 -9.47 20.23 15.06
C ASP A 248 -10.92 19.89 15.39
N GLY A 249 -11.75 19.55 14.39
CA GLY A 249 -13.10 19.06 14.56
C GLY A 249 -13.19 17.61 15.06
N GLU A 250 -12.07 16.86 15.05
CA GLU A 250 -12.04 15.50 15.60
C GLU A 250 -12.20 15.54 17.13
N PRO A 251 -13.25 14.88 17.69
CA PRO A 251 -13.50 14.86 19.13
C PRO A 251 -12.37 14.22 19.93
N GLN A 252 -11.73 13.20 19.37
CA GLN A 252 -10.56 12.55 19.97
C GLN A 252 -9.29 13.32 19.60
N ALA A 253 -8.93 14.31 20.42
CA ALA A 253 -7.80 15.23 20.16
C ALA A 253 -6.49 14.52 19.83
N TRP A 254 -6.27 13.30 20.33
CA TRP A 254 -5.09 12.50 20.05
C TRP A 254 -4.98 12.02 18.60
N MET A 255 -6.12 12.01 17.84
CA MET A 255 -6.17 11.65 16.42
C MET A 255 -5.93 12.82 15.46
N ARG A 256 -5.93 14.06 15.93
CA ARG A 256 -5.78 15.25 15.07
C ARG A 256 -4.45 15.21 14.31
N GLY A 257 -4.52 15.40 13.00
CA GLY A 257 -3.40 15.19 12.08
C GLY A 257 -3.19 13.74 11.63
N GLY A 258 -3.95 12.80 12.18
CA GLY A 258 -4.04 11.41 11.73
C GLY A 258 -5.09 11.19 10.64
N THR A 259 -5.44 9.93 10.41
CA THR A 259 -6.42 9.49 9.40
C THR A 259 -6.93 8.08 9.76
N PHE A 260 -7.88 7.55 9.02
CA PHE A 260 -8.25 6.14 9.10
C PHE A 260 -7.77 5.39 7.85
N LEU A 261 -7.27 4.18 8.05
CA LEU A 261 -6.89 3.24 7.01
C LEU A 261 -7.92 2.13 6.93
N VAL A 262 -8.44 1.89 5.73
CA VAL A 262 -9.20 0.68 5.40
C VAL A 262 -8.32 -0.17 4.49
N ALA A 263 -8.09 -1.42 4.87
CA ALA A 263 -7.44 -2.44 4.06
C ALA A 263 -8.48 -3.46 3.58
N ARG A 264 -8.40 -3.85 2.29
CA ARG A 264 -9.25 -4.90 1.71
C ARG A 264 -8.38 -5.81 0.85
N ARG A 265 -8.40 -7.10 1.14
CA ARG A 265 -7.81 -8.10 0.25
C ARG A 265 -8.87 -8.51 -0.77
N ILE A 266 -8.69 -8.05 -1.99
CA ILE A 266 -9.62 -8.27 -3.11
C ILE A 266 -8.99 -9.28 -4.04
N ARG A 267 -9.49 -10.53 -4.00
CA ARG A 267 -9.12 -11.56 -4.97
C ARG A 267 -9.78 -11.25 -6.30
N MET A 268 -9.01 -11.33 -7.39
CA MET A 268 -9.49 -11.23 -8.75
C MET A 268 -9.67 -12.62 -9.35
N LEU A 269 -10.80 -12.90 -9.93
CA LEU A 269 -11.10 -14.15 -10.64
C LEU A 269 -10.50 -14.05 -12.05
N ILE A 270 -9.17 -14.13 -12.11
CA ILE A 270 -8.39 -13.81 -13.32
C ILE A 270 -8.75 -14.73 -14.48
N GLU A 271 -8.93 -16.01 -14.21
CA GLU A 271 -9.29 -16.99 -15.23
C GLU A 271 -10.65 -16.70 -15.85
N THR A 272 -11.63 -16.28 -15.05
CA THR A 272 -12.95 -15.84 -15.53
C THR A 272 -12.83 -14.56 -16.35
N TRP A 273 -12.05 -13.58 -15.82
CA TRP A 273 -11.82 -12.32 -16.50
C TRP A 273 -11.15 -12.49 -17.86
N ASP A 274 -10.17 -13.38 -17.98
CA ASP A 274 -9.43 -13.62 -19.22
C ASP A 274 -10.28 -14.28 -20.31
N HIS A 275 -11.37 -14.95 -19.94
CA HIS A 275 -12.35 -15.51 -20.89
C HIS A 275 -13.39 -14.49 -21.37
N SER A 276 -13.55 -13.36 -20.67
CA SER A 276 -14.52 -12.33 -21.04
C SER A 276 -14.07 -11.55 -22.28
N PRO A 277 -14.96 -11.25 -23.23
CA PRO A 277 -14.65 -10.41 -24.39
C PRO A 277 -14.11 -9.04 -23.99
N LEU A 278 -13.25 -8.46 -24.84
CA LEU A 278 -12.67 -7.13 -24.59
C LEU A 278 -13.74 -6.04 -24.39
N ASP A 279 -14.82 -6.11 -25.15
CA ASP A 279 -15.92 -5.17 -25.06
C ASP A 279 -16.59 -5.24 -23.67
N GLU A 280 -16.87 -6.45 -23.19
CA GLU A 280 -17.40 -6.68 -21.86
C GLU A 280 -16.46 -6.14 -20.77
N GLN A 281 -15.17 -6.46 -20.84
CA GLN A 281 -14.17 -5.95 -19.90
C GLN A 281 -14.17 -4.42 -19.86
N GLN A 282 -14.25 -3.77 -21.02
CA GLN A 282 -14.27 -2.29 -21.12
C GLN A 282 -15.58 -1.70 -20.60
N ASN A 283 -16.72 -2.34 -20.83
CA ASN A 283 -18.02 -1.92 -20.32
C ASN A 283 -18.11 -2.06 -18.80
N VAL A 284 -17.65 -3.19 -18.23
CA VAL A 284 -17.56 -3.41 -16.77
C VAL A 284 -16.75 -2.31 -16.09
N ILE A 285 -15.60 -1.96 -16.63
CA ILE A 285 -14.76 -0.89 -16.05
C ILE A 285 -15.28 0.50 -16.41
N GLY A 286 -15.83 0.68 -17.62
CA GLY A 286 -16.22 1.98 -18.18
C GLY A 286 -15.10 2.72 -18.89
N ARG A 287 -13.97 2.03 -19.19
CA ARG A 287 -12.77 2.60 -19.84
C ARG A 287 -12.21 1.67 -20.91
N TYR A 288 -11.56 2.26 -21.89
CA TYR A 288 -10.76 1.51 -22.85
C TYR A 288 -9.52 0.90 -22.21
N LYS A 289 -9.31 -0.40 -22.40
CA LYS A 289 -8.22 -1.16 -21.75
C LYS A 289 -6.83 -0.61 -22.09
N VAL A 290 -6.59 -0.28 -23.34
CA VAL A 290 -5.25 0.14 -23.83
C VAL A 290 -4.95 1.58 -23.42
N SER A 291 -5.80 2.53 -23.78
CA SER A 291 -5.58 3.96 -23.53
C SER A 291 -5.85 4.37 -22.07
N GLY A 292 -6.76 3.66 -21.38
CA GLY A 292 -7.29 4.08 -20.09
C GLY A 292 -8.29 5.23 -20.18
N ALA A 293 -8.62 5.71 -21.39
CA ALA A 293 -9.63 6.74 -21.59
C ALA A 293 -11.02 6.24 -21.16
N PRO A 294 -11.89 7.08 -20.59
CA PRO A 294 -13.30 6.69 -20.41
C PRO A 294 -13.93 6.37 -21.75
N LEU A 295 -14.97 5.54 -21.80
CA LEU A 295 -15.65 5.16 -23.07
C LEU A 295 -16.22 6.38 -23.81
N THR A 296 -16.37 7.52 -23.14
CA THR A 296 -16.80 8.80 -23.70
C THR A 296 -15.64 9.75 -23.98
N GLY A 297 -14.38 9.32 -23.83
CA GLY A 297 -13.19 10.15 -23.97
C GLY A 297 -12.17 9.56 -24.96
N ARG A 298 -11.03 10.23 -25.11
CA ARG A 298 -9.93 9.84 -25.98
C ARG A 298 -8.60 9.67 -25.25
N ARG A 299 -8.45 10.31 -24.08
CA ARG A 299 -7.24 10.30 -23.24
C ARG A 299 -7.59 9.77 -21.84
N GLU A 300 -6.62 9.21 -21.17
CA GLU A 300 -6.80 8.64 -19.81
C GLU A 300 -7.46 9.60 -18.82
N HIS A 301 -7.02 10.87 -18.83
CA HIS A 301 -7.46 11.89 -17.87
C HIS A 301 -8.67 12.71 -18.34
N ASP A 302 -9.29 12.37 -19.48
CA ASP A 302 -10.56 12.99 -19.87
C ASP A 302 -11.61 12.71 -18.80
N VAL A 303 -12.44 13.73 -18.52
CA VAL A 303 -13.55 13.58 -17.58
C VAL A 303 -14.61 12.67 -18.22
N PRO A 304 -15.05 11.59 -17.54
CA PRO A 304 -16.14 10.75 -18.04
C PRO A 304 -17.44 11.56 -18.20
N ASP A 305 -17.98 11.61 -19.41
CA ASP A 305 -19.35 12.14 -19.63
C ASP A 305 -20.36 11.03 -19.30
N LEU A 306 -20.92 11.10 -18.10
CA LEU A 306 -21.88 10.10 -17.60
C LEU A 306 -23.28 10.26 -18.19
N ASP A 307 -23.57 11.37 -18.87
CA ASP A 307 -24.87 11.65 -19.50
C ASP A 307 -24.88 11.30 -20.99
N ALA A 308 -23.68 11.08 -21.59
CA ALA A 308 -23.56 10.71 -22.99
C ALA A 308 -24.29 9.39 -23.32
N ARG A 309 -24.87 9.36 -24.52
CA ARG A 309 -25.54 8.18 -25.07
C ARG A 309 -24.83 7.67 -26.31
N ALA A 310 -24.84 6.35 -26.46
CA ALA A 310 -24.40 5.70 -27.69
C ALA A 310 -25.44 5.82 -28.81
N ALA A 311 -25.09 5.38 -30.01
CA ALA A 311 -25.96 5.51 -31.20
C ALA A 311 -27.30 4.76 -31.06
N ASP A 312 -27.35 3.73 -30.23
CA ASP A 312 -28.54 2.94 -29.89
C ASP A 312 -29.42 3.57 -28.79
N GLY A 313 -29.02 4.75 -28.27
CA GLY A 313 -29.71 5.48 -27.22
C GLY A 313 -29.39 5.00 -25.79
N GLN A 314 -28.58 3.93 -25.62
CA GLN A 314 -28.15 3.48 -24.30
C GLN A 314 -27.08 4.42 -23.72
N PRO A 315 -26.87 4.42 -22.39
CA PRO A 315 -25.74 5.14 -21.79
C PRO A 315 -24.41 4.68 -22.42
N ALA A 316 -23.59 5.64 -22.89
CA ALA A 316 -22.29 5.32 -23.49
C ALA A 316 -21.28 4.73 -22.49
N ILE A 317 -21.42 5.03 -21.19
CA ILE A 317 -20.81 4.30 -20.07
C ILE A 317 -21.95 3.57 -19.35
N PRO A 318 -21.97 2.24 -19.28
CA PRO A 318 -23.04 1.46 -18.64
C PRO A 318 -23.41 1.96 -17.25
N LEU A 319 -24.66 1.76 -16.83
CA LEU A 319 -25.13 2.23 -15.52
C LEU A 319 -24.46 1.52 -14.34
N ASP A 320 -24.03 0.29 -14.55
CA ASP A 320 -23.34 -0.60 -13.63
C ASP A 320 -21.82 -0.60 -13.81
N ALA A 321 -21.27 0.26 -14.69
CA ALA A 321 -19.85 0.38 -14.89
C ALA A 321 -19.12 0.93 -13.65
N HIS A 322 -18.00 0.32 -13.29
CA HIS A 322 -17.21 0.65 -12.11
C HIS A 322 -16.91 2.15 -11.97
N ILE A 323 -16.38 2.79 -13.04
CA ILE A 323 -16.01 4.22 -12.95
C ILE A 323 -17.21 5.14 -12.78
N ARG A 324 -18.41 4.77 -13.28
CA ARG A 324 -19.64 5.53 -13.07
C ARG A 324 -20.03 5.48 -11.60
N LEU A 325 -20.14 4.27 -11.04
CA LEU A 325 -20.57 4.07 -9.66
C LEU A 325 -19.59 4.65 -8.65
N ALA A 326 -18.28 4.62 -8.94
CA ALA A 326 -17.24 5.20 -8.10
C ALA A 326 -17.01 6.70 -8.32
N ALA A 327 -17.66 7.33 -9.32
CA ALA A 327 -17.44 8.74 -9.64
C ALA A 327 -17.86 9.66 -8.46
N PRO A 328 -17.05 10.69 -8.12
CA PRO A 328 -17.42 11.65 -7.06
C PRO A 328 -18.77 12.32 -7.33
N ARG A 329 -19.10 12.67 -8.59
CA ARG A 329 -20.39 13.22 -9.01
C ARG A 329 -21.56 12.36 -8.51
N GLU A 330 -21.42 11.05 -8.58
CA GLU A 330 -22.46 10.09 -8.20
C GLU A 330 -22.49 9.79 -6.68
N ASN A 331 -21.50 10.28 -5.94
CA ASN A 331 -21.30 10.01 -4.51
C ASN A 331 -21.20 11.30 -3.67
N GLY A 332 -21.92 12.36 -4.06
CA GLY A 332 -21.94 13.62 -3.30
C GLY A 332 -20.57 14.31 -3.20
N GLY A 333 -19.67 14.08 -4.14
CA GLY A 333 -18.34 14.65 -4.17
C GLY A 333 -17.32 13.91 -3.28
N LEU A 334 -17.67 12.76 -2.71
CA LEU A 334 -16.78 11.96 -1.86
C LEU A 334 -15.53 11.50 -2.62
N ALA A 335 -14.40 11.47 -1.91
CA ALA A 335 -13.15 10.92 -2.38
C ALA A 335 -12.42 10.20 -1.23
N ILE A 336 -11.56 9.26 -1.60
CA ILE A 336 -10.64 8.55 -0.69
C ILE A 336 -9.26 8.56 -1.33
N LEU A 337 -8.19 8.57 -0.52
CA LEU A 337 -6.82 8.40 -1.01
C LEU A 337 -6.50 6.92 -1.09
N ARG A 338 -6.37 6.38 -2.31
CA ARG A 338 -6.06 4.97 -2.55
C ARG A 338 -4.56 4.74 -2.67
N ARG A 339 -4.08 3.65 -2.07
CA ARG A 339 -2.71 3.18 -2.14
C ARG A 339 -2.69 1.65 -2.25
N GLY A 340 -3.34 1.12 -3.30
CA GLY A 340 -3.43 -0.31 -3.55
C GLY A 340 -2.15 -0.89 -4.14
N TYR A 341 -1.93 -2.19 -3.89
CA TYR A 341 -0.83 -2.99 -4.44
C TYR A 341 -1.40 -4.29 -5.01
N ALA A 342 -0.90 -4.73 -6.15
CA ALA A 342 -1.19 -6.07 -6.62
C ALA A 342 -0.54 -7.11 -5.70
N TYR A 343 -1.14 -8.29 -5.59
CA TYR A 343 -0.54 -9.43 -4.89
C TYR A 343 -0.72 -10.71 -5.68
N THR A 344 0.13 -11.70 -5.41
CA THR A 344 -0.06 -13.09 -5.82
C THR A 344 0.49 -13.99 -4.73
N ASP A 345 -0.40 -14.80 -4.16
CA ASP A 345 -0.09 -15.75 -3.08
C ASP A 345 -0.06 -17.20 -3.61
N GLY A 346 0.11 -17.34 -4.94
CA GLY A 346 0.18 -18.64 -5.62
C GLY A 346 -1.18 -19.14 -6.04
N ILE A 347 -1.53 -20.38 -5.65
CA ILE A 347 -2.74 -21.08 -6.05
C ILE A 347 -3.62 -21.30 -4.81
N ASP A 348 -4.91 -21.00 -4.92
CA ASP A 348 -5.90 -21.37 -3.89
C ASP A 348 -6.09 -22.90 -3.92
N PRO A 349 -5.72 -23.62 -2.86
CA PRO A 349 -5.76 -25.09 -2.85
C PRO A 349 -7.19 -25.65 -2.94
N ARG A 350 -8.22 -24.85 -2.65
CA ARG A 350 -9.63 -25.28 -2.73
C ARG A 350 -10.15 -25.26 -4.16
N THR A 351 -9.65 -24.38 -5.00
CA THR A 351 -10.16 -24.16 -6.35
C THR A 351 -9.17 -24.56 -7.45
N GLY A 352 -7.87 -24.63 -7.13
CA GLY A 352 -6.79 -24.82 -8.12
C GLY A 352 -6.53 -23.58 -8.99
N LEU A 353 -7.19 -22.45 -8.71
CA LEU A 353 -7.07 -21.20 -9.46
C LEU A 353 -6.10 -20.25 -8.76
N LEU A 354 -5.65 -19.21 -9.46
CA LEU A 354 -4.76 -18.18 -8.90
C LEU A 354 -5.37 -17.51 -7.67
N ASP A 355 -4.58 -17.40 -6.60
CA ASP A 355 -4.87 -16.54 -5.45
C ASP A 355 -4.12 -15.21 -5.62
N ALA A 356 -4.64 -14.37 -6.49
CA ALA A 356 -4.04 -13.10 -6.88
C ALA A 356 -5.11 -11.99 -6.95
N GLY A 357 -4.68 -10.74 -6.84
CA GLY A 357 -5.62 -9.63 -6.89
C GLY A 357 -5.02 -8.31 -6.43
N LEU A 358 -5.84 -7.50 -5.78
CA LEU A 358 -5.49 -6.19 -5.26
C LEU A 358 -5.57 -6.20 -3.73
N PHE A 359 -4.46 -5.87 -3.07
CA PHE A 359 -4.50 -5.43 -1.69
C PHE A 359 -4.80 -3.93 -1.69
N PHE A 360 -6.08 -3.63 -1.58
CA PHE A 360 -6.60 -2.28 -1.59
C PHE A 360 -6.36 -1.63 -0.23
N ILE A 361 -5.73 -0.47 -0.23
CA ILE A 361 -5.55 0.40 0.93
C ILE A 361 -6.17 1.75 0.59
N ALA A 362 -6.99 2.27 1.49
CA ALA A 362 -7.53 3.61 1.37
C ALA A 362 -7.38 4.38 2.70
N PHE A 363 -7.00 5.65 2.57
CA PHE A 363 -6.96 6.59 3.68
C PHE A 363 -8.07 7.62 3.55
N GLN A 364 -8.76 7.88 4.64
CA GLN A 364 -9.90 8.81 4.70
C GLN A 364 -10.17 9.33 6.10
N ARG A 365 -10.89 10.46 6.17
CA ARG A 365 -11.32 11.07 7.45
C ARG A 365 -12.44 10.30 8.14
N ASP A 366 -13.36 9.74 7.38
CA ASP A 366 -14.53 9.01 7.90
C ASP A 366 -14.75 7.72 7.07
N PRO A 367 -14.32 6.56 7.58
CA PRO A 367 -14.51 5.29 6.88
C PRO A 367 -15.96 4.93 6.63
N HIS A 368 -16.90 5.38 7.49
CA HIS A 368 -18.32 5.09 7.37
C HIS A 368 -18.98 5.92 6.27
N ALA A 369 -18.71 7.23 6.28
CA ALA A 369 -19.28 8.16 5.31
C ALA A 369 -18.62 8.07 3.93
N GLN A 370 -17.33 7.68 3.87
CA GLN A 370 -16.57 7.62 2.63
C GLN A 370 -16.46 6.18 2.11
N PHE A 371 -15.55 5.36 2.65
CA PHE A 371 -15.31 4.01 2.12
C PHE A 371 -16.55 3.12 2.18
N ALA A 372 -17.24 3.02 3.34
CA ALA A 372 -18.36 2.10 3.48
C ALA A 372 -19.57 2.53 2.64
N ALA A 373 -19.80 3.84 2.48
CA ALA A 373 -20.85 4.34 1.59
C ALA A 373 -20.58 3.96 0.12
N LEU A 374 -19.33 4.16 -0.35
CA LEU A 374 -18.89 3.74 -1.69
C LEU A 374 -19.01 2.22 -1.85
N GLN A 375 -18.52 1.44 -0.90
CA GLN A 375 -18.51 -0.03 -0.99
C GLN A 375 -19.93 -0.62 -0.99
N ARG A 376 -20.88 -0.06 -0.23
CA ARG A 376 -22.29 -0.51 -0.28
C ARG A 376 -22.88 -0.32 -1.66
N ARG A 377 -22.58 0.78 -2.32
CA ARG A 377 -23.06 1.04 -3.69
C ARG A 377 -22.38 0.10 -4.70
N LEU A 378 -21.05 0.01 -4.66
CA LEU A 378 -20.29 -0.84 -5.55
C LEU A 378 -20.66 -2.33 -5.37
N GLY A 379 -20.69 -2.81 -4.15
CA GLY A 379 -20.98 -4.22 -3.87
C GLY A 379 -22.42 -4.68 -4.21
N THR A 380 -23.32 -3.73 -4.51
CA THR A 380 -24.72 -4.05 -4.85
C THR A 380 -24.97 -4.06 -6.35
N THR A 381 -24.33 -3.17 -7.11
CA THR A 381 -24.72 -2.91 -8.51
C THR A 381 -23.54 -2.87 -9.49
N ASP A 382 -22.30 -2.92 -9.03
CA ASP A 382 -21.13 -2.86 -9.90
C ASP A 382 -20.95 -4.19 -10.64
N ALA A 383 -20.94 -4.16 -11.97
CA ALA A 383 -20.67 -5.34 -12.80
C ALA A 383 -19.32 -5.99 -12.49
N LEU A 384 -18.35 -5.23 -11.96
CA LEU A 384 -17.04 -5.75 -11.53
C LEU A 384 -17.16 -6.79 -10.41
N THR A 385 -18.26 -6.80 -9.63
CA THR A 385 -18.46 -7.77 -8.53
C THR A 385 -18.52 -9.24 -8.99
N GLU A 386 -18.78 -9.48 -10.25
CA GLU A 386 -18.74 -10.83 -10.84
C GLU A 386 -17.30 -11.39 -10.93
N TYR A 387 -16.30 -10.49 -10.94
CA TYR A 387 -14.90 -10.81 -11.19
C TYR A 387 -13.99 -10.65 -9.97
N ILE A 388 -14.55 -10.23 -8.82
CA ILE A 388 -13.77 -9.99 -7.60
C ILE A 388 -14.44 -10.56 -6.36
N GLN A 389 -13.61 -10.88 -5.35
CA GLN A 389 -14.06 -11.35 -4.04
C GLN A 389 -13.30 -10.62 -2.94
N HIS A 390 -14.01 -10.04 -1.98
CA HIS A 390 -13.39 -9.42 -0.80
C HIS A 390 -13.10 -10.51 0.23
N THR A 391 -11.85 -10.95 0.33
CA THR A 391 -11.43 -12.11 1.14
C THR A 391 -10.77 -11.73 2.48
N GLY A 392 -10.47 -10.46 2.71
CA GLY A 392 -9.91 -9.98 3.97
C GLY A 392 -10.16 -8.49 4.16
N ASN A 393 -10.13 -8.05 5.41
CA ASN A 393 -10.33 -6.64 5.76
C ASN A 393 -9.48 -6.21 6.96
N GLY A 394 -9.32 -4.88 7.10
CA GLY A 394 -8.79 -4.23 8.30
C GLY A 394 -9.24 -2.78 8.35
N LEU A 395 -9.54 -2.31 9.54
CA LEU A 395 -9.83 -0.90 9.82
C LEU A 395 -8.94 -0.44 10.96
N PHE A 396 -8.14 0.60 10.69
CA PHE A 396 -7.15 1.08 11.65
C PHE A 396 -7.20 2.61 11.76
N ALA A 397 -7.08 3.11 12.99
CA ALA A 397 -6.77 4.51 13.27
C ALA A 397 -5.28 4.73 13.05
N ILE A 398 -4.92 5.58 12.11
CA ILE A 398 -3.54 5.98 11.84
C ILE A 398 -3.28 7.30 12.57
N LEU A 399 -2.44 7.23 13.58
CA LEU A 399 -2.13 8.34 14.45
C LEU A 399 -1.34 9.44 13.73
N PRO A 400 -1.29 10.66 14.27
CA PRO A 400 -0.34 11.68 13.78
C PRO A 400 1.09 11.15 13.83
N GLY A 401 1.98 11.76 13.05
CA GLY A 401 3.38 11.38 13.01
C GLY A 401 4.11 11.64 14.33
N ALA A 402 5.21 10.94 14.54
CA ALA A 402 6.07 11.16 15.69
C ALA A 402 6.83 12.50 15.54
N ARG A 403 6.88 13.30 16.59
CA ARG A 403 7.79 14.44 16.66
C ARG A 403 9.22 13.96 16.88
N ALA A 404 10.19 14.84 16.64
CA ALA A 404 11.60 14.53 16.92
C ALA A 404 11.79 14.07 18.39
N GLY A 405 12.38 12.89 18.56
CA GLY A 405 12.56 12.26 19.87
C GLY A 405 11.29 11.71 20.53
N GLY A 406 10.11 11.87 19.91
CA GLY A 406 8.85 11.30 20.37
C GLY A 406 8.57 9.90 19.78
N TYR A 407 7.35 9.41 19.86
CA TYR A 407 6.94 8.13 19.29
C TYR A 407 5.50 8.21 18.73
N VAL A 408 5.18 7.34 17.77
CA VAL A 408 3.80 7.20 17.27
C VAL A 408 2.93 6.66 18.41
N GLY A 409 1.86 7.37 18.74
CA GLY A 409 0.99 7.03 19.88
C GLY A 409 1.19 7.91 21.13
N GLN A 410 2.17 8.80 21.14
CA GLN A 410 2.42 9.68 22.28
C GLN A 410 1.23 10.58 22.60
N THR A 411 0.46 10.98 21.62
CA THR A 411 -0.76 11.78 21.82
C THR A 411 -1.87 11.02 22.54
N LEU A 412 -1.89 9.67 22.42
CA LEU A 412 -2.83 8.79 23.08
C LEU A 412 -2.35 8.34 24.47
N LEU A 413 -1.06 8.00 24.61
CA LEU A 413 -0.53 7.26 25.77
C LEU A 413 0.38 8.09 26.68
N GLY A 414 0.75 9.33 26.28
CA GLY A 414 1.59 10.26 27.03
C GLY A 414 3.08 10.06 26.84
#